data_736d09f32a0f3263c03db5ef3bcee3c4
#
_entry.id   736d09f32a0f3263c03db5ef3bcee3c4
#
_cell.length_a   1.000
_cell.length_b   1.000
_cell.length_c   1.000
_cell.angle_alpha   90.00
_cell.angle_beta   90.00
_cell.angle_gamma   90.00
#
_symmetry.space_group_name_H-M   'P 1'
#
loop_
_entity.id
_entity.type
_entity.pdbx_description
1 polymer ?
#
loop_
_entity_poly.entity_id
_entity_poly.type
_entity_poly.pdbx_seq_one_letter_code
_entity_poly.pdbx_strand_id
1 'polypeptide(L)' 'QAPFIGRKYQHDEVFCYLSTPWGEYEKILTGFTGRVVEICAQQGTNVRKGDVIGYILRSDIFA' A
#
# COMPACT_ATOMS: atom_id res chain seq x y z
N GLN A 1 -2.99 -0.91 -10.74
CA GLN A 1 -2.64 0.51 -10.78
C GLN A 1 -1.87 0.90 -9.52
N ALA A 2 -0.83 1.69 -9.69
CA ALA A 2 0.01 2.10 -8.56
C ALA A 2 -0.77 2.99 -7.59
N PRO A 3 -0.47 2.91 -6.29
CA PRO A 3 -1.08 3.82 -5.31
C PRO A 3 -0.70 5.27 -5.57
N PHE A 4 -1.61 6.17 -5.25
CA PHE A 4 -1.37 7.61 -5.37
C PHE A 4 -2.06 8.33 -4.22
N ILE A 5 -1.58 9.53 -3.91
CA ILE A 5 -2.14 10.37 -2.84
C ILE A 5 -3.58 10.71 -3.16
N GLY A 6 -4.47 10.49 -2.20
CA GLY A 6 -5.90 10.72 -2.33
C GLY A 6 -6.71 9.51 -2.76
N ARG A 7 -6.05 8.42 -3.20
CA ARG A 7 -6.76 7.21 -3.57
C ARG A 7 -7.40 6.57 -2.35
N LYS A 8 -8.68 6.18 -2.49
CA LYS A 8 -9.40 5.49 -1.43
C LYS A 8 -9.27 3.98 -1.63
N TYR A 9 -8.97 3.28 -0.55
CA TYR A 9 -8.92 1.82 -0.52
C TYR A 9 -10.00 1.28 0.39
N GLN A 10 -10.59 0.17 -0.02
CA GLN A 10 -11.49 -0.62 0.81
C GLN A 10 -10.67 -1.64 1.58
N HIS A 11 -11.31 -2.22 2.58
CA HIS A 11 -10.68 -3.15 3.52
C HIS A 11 -9.89 -4.28 2.86
N ASP A 12 -10.37 -4.83 1.74
CA ASP A 12 -9.77 -6.01 1.10
C ASP A 12 -8.96 -5.68 -0.14
N GLU A 13 -8.79 -4.41 -0.48
CA GLU A 13 -8.12 -4.06 -1.71
C GLU A 13 -6.62 -4.27 -1.64
N VAL A 14 -6.03 -4.58 -2.78
CA VAL A 14 -4.58 -4.69 -2.92
C VAL A 14 -4.00 -3.28 -2.99
N PHE A 15 -3.10 -2.97 -2.07
CA PHE A 15 -2.41 -1.69 -2.07
C PHE A 15 -1.38 -1.65 -3.18
N CYS A 16 -0.53 -2.66 -3.26
CA CYS A 16 0.49 -2.76 -4.31
C CYS A 16 1.00 -4.19 -4.41
N TYR A 17 1.82 -4.43 -5.43
CA TYR A 17 2.53 -5.68 -5.62
C TYR A 17 4.02 -5.44 -5.48
N LEU A 18 4.70 -6.31 -4.75
CA LEU A 18 6.15 -6.28 -4.61
C LEU A 18 6.77 -7.41 -5.39
N SER A 19 7.77 -7.08 -6.21
CA SER A 19 8.54 -8.08 -6.93
C SER A 19 9.56 -8.72 -5.98
N THR A 20 9.62 -10.05 -5.97
CA THR A 20 10.57 -10.78 -5.14
C THR A 20 11.82 -11.16 -5.94
N PRO A 21 12.96 -11.44 -5.26
CA PRO A 21 14.18 -11.86 -5.96
C PRO A 21 14.04 -13.18 -6.72
N TRP A 22 13.05 -14.01 -6.36
CA TRP A 22 12.85 -15.30 -7.03
C TRP A 22 11.79 -15.25 -8.13
N GLY A 23 11.42 -14.04 -8.57
CA GLY A 23 10.58 -13.86 -9.76
C GLY A 23 9.09 -13.90 -9.53
N GLU A 24 8.65 -13.85 -8.30
CA GLU A 24 7.23 -13.83 -7.95
C GLU A 24 6.81 -12.43 -7.53
N TYR A 25 5.49 -12.22 -7.43
CA TYR A 25 4.94 -10.98 -6.89
C TYR A 25 4.22 -11.27 -5.60
N GLU A 26 4.43 -10.42 -4.61
CA GLU A 26 3.74 -10.50 -3.33
C GLU A 26 2.71 -9.39 -3.26
N LYS A 27 1.47 -9.74 -2.92
CA LYS A 27 0.39 -8.77 -2.72
C LYS A 27 0.53 -8.12 -1.36
N ILE A 28 0.37 -6.81 -1.32
CA ILE A 28 0.25 -6.06 -0.08
C ILE A 28 -1.18 -5.55 0.02
N LEU A 29 -1.92 -6.06 1.00
CA LEU A 29 -3.32 -5.67 1.21
C LEU A 29 -3.38 -4.50 2.18
N THR A 30 -4.41 -3.66 2.01
CA THR A 30 -4.59 -2.50 2.89
C THR A 30 -5.01 -2.92 4.30
N GLY A 31 -5.90 -3.90 4.41
CA GLY A 31 -6.39 -4.38 5.70
C GLY A 31 -7.39 -3.46 6.39
N PHE A 32 -7.65 -2.29 5.86
CA PHE A 32 -8.61 -1.33 6.42
C PHE A 32 -9.05 -0.35 5.33
N THR A 33 -10.14 0.33 5.60
CA THR A 33 -10.67 1.34 4.68
C THR A 33 -10.06 2.69 5.00
N GLY A 34 -9.58 3.38 3.97
CA GLY A 34 -8.96 4.68 4.17
C GLY A 34 -8.46 5.30 2.88
N ARG A 35 -7.82 6.44 3.02
CA ARG A 35 -7.32 7.22 1.88
C ARG A 35 -5.83 7.46 2.03
N VAL A 36 -5.09 7.29 0.95
CA VAL A 36 -3.64 7.49 0.94
C VAL A 36 -3.32 8.96 1.15
N VAL A 37 -2.49 9.24 2.14
CA VAL A 37 -2.07 10.61 2.44
C VAL A 37 -0.60 10.85 2.13
N GLU A 38 0.20 9.80 2.05
CA GLU A 38 1.63 9.93 1.73
C GLU A 38 2.15 8.66 1.09
N ILE A 39 3.04 8.81 0.10
CA ILE A 39 3.75 7.71 -0.53
C ILE A 39 5.24 7.88 -0.21
N CYS A 40 5.84 6.88 0.43
CA CYS A 40 7.23 6.92 0.85
C CYS A 40 8.17 6.14 -0.08
N ALA A 41 7.63 5.17 -0.82
CA ALA A 41 8.41 4.39 -1.77
C ALA A 41 7.80 4.52 -3.15
N GLN A 42 8.64 4.87 -4.13
CA GLN A 42 8.19 5.02 -5.50
C GLN A 42 8.34 3.71 -6.26
N GLN A 43 7.59 3.58 -7.35
CA GLN A 43 7.66 2.42 -8.20
C GLN A 43 9.09 2.22 -8.72
N GLY A 44 9.57 0.98 -8.65
CA GLY A 44 10.94 0.65 -9.04
C GLY A 44 11.96 0.75 -7.92
N THR A 45 11.55 1.25 -6.75
CA THR A 45 12.43 1.34 -5.58
C THR A 45 12.47 0.00 -4.85
N ASN A 46 13.65 -0.41 -4.40
CA ASN A 46 13.79 -1.60 -3.57
C ASN A 46 13.34 -1.30 -2.15
N VAL A 47 12.54 -2.21 -1.59
CA VAL A 47 12.09 -2.11 -0.20
C VAL A 47 12.42 -3.40 0.52
N ARG A 48 12.57 -3.30 1.84
CA ARG A 48 12.84 -4.43 2.71
C ARG A 48 11.67 -4.62 3.66
N LYS A 49 11.57 -5.81 4.22
CA LYS A 49 10.56 -6.09 5.23
C LYS A 49 10.70 -5.09 6.38
N GLY A 50 9.59 -4.46 6.72
CA GLY A 50 9.54 -3.44 7.76
C GLY A 50 9.65 -2.01 7.25
N ASP A 51 10.03 -1.81 5.99
CA ASP A 51 10.07 -0.47 5.41
C ASP A 51 8.66 0.11 5.29
N VAL A 52 8.54 1.39 5.54
CA VAL A 52 7.28 2.12 5.35
C VAL A 52 7.18 2.50 3.88
N ILE A 53 6.11 2.04 3.21
CA ILE A 53 5.90 2.34 1.79
C ILE A 53 4.87 3.46 1.59
N GLY A 54 4.09 3.79 2.62
CA GLY A 54 3.12 4.87 2.55
C GLY A 54 2.30 4.96 3.82
N TYR A 55 1.43 5.95 3.86
CA TYR A 55 0.53 6.19 5.00
C TYR A 55 -0.89 6.33 4.50
N ILE A 56 -1.82 5.75 5.23
CA ILE A 56 -3.24 5.80 4.93
C ILE A 56 -3.97 6.32 6.15
N LEU A 57 -4.80 7.33 5.93
CA LEU A 57 -5.71 7.81 6.97
C LEU A 57 -6.93 6.93 6.99
N ARG A 58 -7.10 6.16 8.06
CA ARG A 58 -8.20 5.23 8.21
C ARG A 58 -9.51 5.96 8.42
N SER A 59 -10.56 5.44 7.81
CA SER A 59 -11.91 5.97 7.98
C SER A 59 -12.87 4.96 8.61
N ASP A 60 -12.39 3.74 8.87
CA ASP A 60 -13.22 2.67 9.42
C ASP A 60 -13.18 2.59 10.95
N ILE A 61 -12.37 3.42 11.61
CA ILE A 61 -12.27 3.44 13.07
C ILE A 61 -13.20 4.46 13.72
N PHE A 62 -13.87 5.29 12.92
CA PHE A 62 -14.80 6.30 13.40
C PHE A 62 -16.21 5.81 13.12
N ALA A 63 -16.86 5.37 14.12
CA ALA A 63 -18.23 4.92 14.01
C ALA A 63 -19.20 5.99 14.47
#